data_ca61601c7aaeaf4ef4c123967597ecaf
#
_entry.id   ca61601c7aaeaf4ef4c123967597ecaf
#
_cell.length_a   1.000
_cell.length_b   1.000
_cell.length_c   1.000
_cell.angle_alpha   90.00
_cell.angle_beta   90.00
_cell.angle_gamma   90.00
#
_symmetry.space_group_name_H-M   'P 1'
#
loop_
_entity.id
_entity.type
_entity.pdbx_description
1 polymer ?
#
loop_
_entity_poly.entity_id
_entity_poly.type
_entity_poly.pdbx_seq_one_letter_code
_entity_poly.pdbx_strand_id
1 'polypeptide(L)'
;MQMPKRRCRCSAGLLFRSAVLPRWTRKSRGPGHQVLATLVLFLLAAPCWLHAQRPAVSFDGTRAFADLKHLVSYGPRPAGSPALAEARRWIISQLQDAGAQVEEDSFTASTPVGAIPMTNLIAKFPGTLSKIVMVTGHYDTKRFDRFRFVGANDGASSAALLLELARVLRGGKHELTYWLVFFDGEEAVREQWIDPDNTYGSRHLVQKLSADGELGRIRAMILVDMIGDADLDIQRDAESTPWLTDMVFTAAHRLGYTKEFLDSQGAATDDHIPFVNAGVAAVDLIDFDYGPNNGYWHTAKDTVDHCSPLSLTIVGRVVLATLADLETSPHAK
;
A
#
# COMPACT_ATOMS: atom_id res chain seq x y z
N MET A 1 40.70 -32.44 -6.67
CA MET A 1 40.10 -33.59 -7.36
C MET A 1 39.18 -33.02 -8.44
N GLN A 2 39.60 -33.19 -9.70
CA GLN A 2 39.12 -32.46 -10.88
C GLN A 2 37.77 -32.99 -11.42
N MET A 3 37.07 -32.09 -12.05
CA MET A 3 35.85 -32.34 -12.85
C MET A 3 35.99 -33.31 -14.00
N PRO A 4 34.92 -33.72 -14.67
CA PRO A 4 34.86 -33.38 -16.08
C PRO A 4 33.54 -32.71 -16.58
N LYS A 5 33.79 -31.76 -17.50
CA LYS A 5 32.82 -31.14 -18.41
C LYS A 5 32.29 -32.14 -19.40
N ARG A 6 30.97 -32.11 -19.66
CA ARG A 6 30.40 -32.71 -20.89
C ARG A 6 29.69 -31.64 -21.73
N ARG A 7 30.24 -31.41 -22.91
CA ARG A 7 29.60 -30.72 -24.03
C ARG A 7 28.68 -31.70 -24.73
N CYS A 8 27.49 -31.31 -25.10
CA CYS A 8 26.74 -31.90 -26.20
C CYS A 8 26.36 -30.80 -27.19
N ARG A 9 26.90 -30.94 -28.40
CA ARG A 9 26.42 -30.31 -29.63
C ARG A 9 25.29 -31.15 -30.17
N CYS A 10 24.23 -30.53 -30.69
CA CYS A 10 23.44 -31.09 -31.77
C CYS A 10 22.97 -29.99 -32.71
N SER A 11 23.43 -30.13 -33.94
CA SER A 11 22.98 -29.39 -35.13
C SER A 11 21.85 -30.17 -35.78
N ALA A 12 20.85 -29.47 -36.32
CA ALA A 12 19.99 -29.91 -37.45
C ALA A 12 19.04 -28.75 -37.74
N GLY A 13 18.98 -28.09 -38.86
CA GLY A 13 18.81 -28.67 -40.18
C GLY A 13 17.50 -28.09 -40.69
N LEU A 14 17.54 -26.88 -41.38
CA LEU A 14 16.41 -26.28 -42.09
C LEU A 14 16.00 -27.18 -43.26
N LEU A 15 14.70 -27.40 -43.45
CA LEU A 15 14.11 -27.83 -44.72
C LEU A 15 12.95 -26.87 -45.08
N PHE A 16 13.24 -26.03 -46.07
CA PHE A 16 12.24 -25.27 -46.81
C PHE A 16 11.47 -26.24 -47.74
N ARG A 17 10.15 -26.26 -47.65
CA ARG A 17 9.28 -26.82 -48.69
C ARG A 17 8.48 -25.68 -49.32
N SER A 18 8.80 -25.44 -50.58
CA SER A 18 8.09 -24.55 -51.49
C SER A 18 6.74 -25.16 -51.86
N ALA A 19 5.65 -24.43 -51.65
CA ALA A 19 4.33 -24.81 -52.16
C ALA A 19 4.07 -24.09 -53.48
N VAL A 20 3.80 -24.87 -54.51
CA VAL A 20 3.48 -24.45 -55.86
C VAL A 20 2.00 -24.05 -55.94
N LEU A 21 1.71 -22.87 -56.47
CA LEU A 21 0.36 -22.40 -56.78
C LEU A 21 -0.11 -22.91 -58.13
N PRO A 22 -1.35 -23.35 -58.32
CA PRO A 22 -1.87 -23.73 -59.64
C PRO A 22 -2.32 -22.51 -60.44
N ARG A 23 -1.87 -22.44 -61.70
CA ARG A 23 -2.32 -21.51 -62.73
C ARG A 23 -3.74 -21.81 -63.15
N TRP A 24 -4.65 -20.86 -63.09
CA TRP A 24 -5.96 -20.92 -63.72
C TRP A 24 -5.92 -20.24 -65.08
N THR A 25 -6.24 -20.99 -66.10
CA THR A 25 -6.37 -20.57 -67.50
C THR A 25 -7.70 -19.81 -67.71
N ARG A 26 -7.59 -18.67 -68.37
CA ARG A 26 -8.69 -17.84 -68.83
C ARG A 26 -9.38 -18.51 -70.02
N LYS A 27 -10.69 -18.78 -69.95
CA LYS A 27 -11.55 -19.03 -71.13
C LYS A 27 -12.51 -17.87 -71.29
N SER A 28 -12.41 -17.22 -72.47
CA SER A 28 -13.33 -16.21 -72.98
C SER A 28 -14.62 -16.82 -73.53
N ARG A 29 -15.79 -16.19 -73.28
CA ARG A 29 -16.91 -16.10 -74.24
C ARG A 29 -18.11 -15.38 -73.61
N GLY A 30 -18.56 -14.32 -74.19
CA GLY A 30 -19.81 -14.05 -74.88
C GLY A 30 -20.68 -13.00 -74.18
N PRO A 31 -21.30 -12.09 -74.92
CA PRO A 31 -22.05 -10.94 -74.35
C PRO A 31 -23.52 -11.30 -74.05
N GLY A 32 -24.08 -10.83 -72.99
CA GLY A 32 -25.50 -10.92 -72.79
C GLY A 32 -25.95 -10.57 -71.37
N HIS A 33 -26.73 -9.50 -71.29
CA HIS A 33 -27.58 -9.07 -70.19
C HIS A 33 -26.93 -8.28 -69.02
N GLN A 34 -27.08 -6.99 -69.13
CA GLN A 34 -26.94 -6.08 -68.00
C GLN A 34 -28.07 -6.36 -66.98
N VAL A 35 -27.70 -6.91 -65.86
CA VAL A 35 -28.55 -6.87 -64.65
C VAL A 35 -27.90 -5.86 -63.71
N LEU A 36 -28.62 -4.74 -63.56
CA LEU A 36 -28.26 -3.69 -62.61
C LEU A 36 -28.44 -4.26 -61.21
N ALA A 37 -27.37 -4.73 -60.59
CA ALA A 37 -27.35 -5.11 -59.18
C ALA A 37 -27.04 -3.86 -58.35
N THR A 38 -28.06 -3.22 -57.80
CA THR A 38 -27.93 -2.17 -56.83
C THR A 38 -27.35 -2.74 -55.53
N LEU A 39 -26.07 -2.55 -55.31
CA LEU A 39 -25.45 -2.89 -54.03
C LEU A 39 -25.89 -1.87 -52.97
N VAL A 40 -26.84 -2.26 -52.14
CA VAL A 40 -27.18 -1.53 -50.92
C VAL A 40 -26.09 -1.84 -49.89
N LEU A 41 -25.14 -0.91 -49.75
CA LEU A 41 -24.18 -0.95 -48.67
C LEU A 41 -24.86 -0.59 -47.37
N PHE A 42 -25.28 -1.56 -46.57
CA PHE A 42 -25.62 -1.37 -45.17
C PHE A 42 -24.30 -1.12 -44.40
N LEU A 43 -23.95 0.16 -44.22
CA LEU A 43 -22.98 0.58 -43.20
C LEU A 43 -23.62 0.32 -41.83
N LEU A 44 -23.31 -0.84 -41.26
CA LEU A 44 -23.51 -1.11 -39.84
C LEU A 44 -22.58 -0.17 -39.06
N ALA A 45 -23.08 1.02 -38.73
CA ALA A 45 -22.46 1.86 -37.74
C ALA A 45 -22.61 1.16 -36.36
N ALA A 46 -21.66 0.31 -36.00
CA ALA A 46 -21.53 -0.17 -34.65
C ALA A 46 -21.30 1.08 -33.75
N PRO A 47 -22.15 1.34 -32.76
CA PRO A 47 -21.84 2.40 -31.81
C PRO A 47 -20.57 1.99 -31.06
N CYS A 48 -19.47 2.66 -31.40
CA CYS A 48 -18.25 2.60 -30.58
C CYS A 48 -18.62 3.25 -29.25
N TRP A 49 -19.04 2.44 -28.29
CA TRP A 49 -19.10 2.88 -26.90
C TRP A 49 -17.65 3.16 -26.48
N LEU A 50 -17.21 4.40 -26.71
CA LEU A 50 -16.06 4.92 -25.97
C LEU A 50 -16.47 4.86 -24.49
N HIS A 51 -16.10 3.77 -23.83
CA HIS A 51 -15.96 3.80 -22.39
C HIS A 51 -14.88 4.85 -22.14
N ALA A 52 -15.27 6.06 -21.81
CA ALA A 52 -14.36 7.00 -21.19
C ALA A 52 -13.85 6.31 -19.94
N GLN A 53 -12.68 5.68 -20.03
CA GLN A 53 -11.96 5.22 -18.86
C GLN A 53 -11.79 6.48 -18.01
N ARG A 54 -12.52 6.54 -16.87
CA ARG A 54 -12.19 7.52 -15.85
C ARG A 54 -10.67 7.40 -15.65
N PRO A 55 -9.93 8.52 -15.68
CA PRO A 55 -8.51 8.45 -15.38
C PRO A 55 -8.40 7.67 -14.07
N ALA A 56 -7.65 6.56 -14.10
CA ALA A 56 -7.40 5.79 -12.90
C ALA A 56 -6.84 6.79 -11.89
N VAL A 57 -7.53 6.97 -10.77
CA VAL A 57 -7.07 7.87 -9.71
C VAL A 57 -5.73 7.31 -9.28
N SER A 58 -4.66 8.02 -9.66
CA SER A 58 -3.30 7.54 -9.44
C SER A 58 -2.79 8.12 -8.13
N PHE A 59 -2.10 7.30 -7.35
CA PHE A 59 -1.37 7.75 -6.17
C PHE A 59 -0.29 8.75 -6.58
N ASP A 60 -0.28 9.93 -5.96
CA ASP A 60 0.70 11.00 -6.20
C ASP A 60 1.79 10.99 -5.11
N GLY A 61 2.86 10.23 -5.35
CA GLY A 61 3.98 10.14 -4.40
C GLY A 61 4.74 11.45 -4.21
N THR A 62 4.68 12.38 -5.19
CA THR A 62 5.30 13.70 -5.03
C THR A 62 4.53 14.53 -4.00
N ARG A 63 3.20 14.46 -4.01
CA ARG A 63 2.35 15.11 -3.02
C ARG A 63 2.49 14.46 -1.65
N ALA A 64 2.48 13.12 -1.57
CA ALA A 64 2.76 12.39 -0.34
C ALA A 64 4.12 12.78 0.24
N PHE A 65 5.15 12.90 -0.59
CA PHE A 65 6.48 13.33 -0.14
C PHE A 65 6.52 14.79 0.34
N ALA A 66 5.67 15.66 -0.21
CA ALA A 66 5.50 17.02 0.34
C ALA A 66 4.87 16.99 1.74
N ASP A 67 3.90 16.10 1.97
CA ASP A 67 3.30 15.88 3.30
C ASP A 67 4.32 15.31 4.29
N LEU A 68 5.14 14.34 3.88
CA LEU A 68 6.25 13.82 4.69
C LEU A 68 7.17 14.95 5.15
N LYS A 69 7.62 15.82 4.22
CA LYS A 69 8.46 16.97 4.56
C LYS A 69 7.77 17.92 5.52
N HIS A 70 6.47 18.13 5.37
CA HIS A 70 5.70 18.97 6.29
C HIS A 70 5.65 18.36 7.69
N LEU A 71 5.39 17.06 7.81
CA LEU A 71 5.41 16.35 9.10
C LEU A 71 6.77 16.43 9.77
N VAL A 72 7.85 16.21 9.03
CA VAL A 72 9.24 16.33 9.52
C VAL A 72 9.54 17.75 10.01
N SER A 73 8.90 18.79 9.44
CA SER A 73 9.14 20.19 9.83
C SER A 73 8.71 20.50 11.28
N TYR A 74 7.78 19.72 11.86
CA TYR A 74 7.43 19.81 13.29
C TYR A 74 8.56 19.34 14.21
N GLY A 75 9.53 18.60 13.67
CA GLY A 75 10.64 18.02 14.43
C GLY A 75 10.24 16.73 15.16
N PRO A 76 10.95 16.36 16.25
CA PRO A 76 10.61 15.20 17.06
C PRO A 76 9.18 15.28 17.60
N ARG A 77 8.41 14.23 17.39
CA ARG A 77 6.97 14.15 17.69
C ARG A 77 6.64 12.94 18.59
N PRO A 78 7.37 12.73 19.71
CA PRO A 78 7.05 11.58 20.56
C PRO A 78 5.65 11.71 21.16
N ALA A 79 5.04 10.55 21.48
CA ALA A 79 3.73 10.47 22.11
C ALA A 79 3.60 11.46 23.29
N GLY A 80 2.47 12.17 23.36
CA GLY A 80 2.18 13.18 24.37
C GLY A 80 2.89 14.54 24.20
N SER A 81 3.73 14.72 23.15
CA SER A 81 4.43 15.98 22.91
C SER A 81 3.55 17.08 22.29
N PRO A 82 3.85 18.36 22.52
CA PRO A 82 3.18 19.46 21.83
C PRO A 82 3.34 19.39 20.30
N ALA A 83 4.51 18.99 19.81
CA ALA A 83 4.79 18.86 18.38
C ALA A 83 3.89 17.79 17.73
N LEU A 84 3.68 16.65 18.39
CA LEU A 84 2.73 15.64 17.91
C LEU A 84 1.29 16.17 17.89
N ALA A 85 0.90 16.93 18.92
CA ALA A 85 -0.43 17.56 18.95
C ALA A 85 -0.62 18.58 17.81
N GLU A 86 0.43 19.28 17.39
CA GLU A 86 0.39 20.17 16.21
C GLU A 86 0.30 19.40 14.91
N ALA A 87 1.13 18.37 14.74
CA ALA A 87 1.07 17.47 13.59
C ALA A 87 -0.33 16.83 13.47
N ARG A 88 -0.89 16.35 14.59
CA ARG A 88 -2.25 15.78 14.63
C ARG A 88 -3.31 16.76 14.13
N ARG A 89 -3.31 18.01 14.60
CA ARG A 89 -4.27 19.02 14.09
C ARG A 89 -4.14 19.25 12.60
N TRP A 90 -2.92 19.27 12.08
CA TRP A 90 -2.69 19.40 10.64
C TRP A 90 -3.19 18.18 9.87
N ILE A 91 -2.88 16.94 10.33
CA ILE A 91 -3.38 15.70 9.72
C ILE A 91 -4.91 15.73 9.66
N ILE A 92 -5.59 16.09 10.78
CA ILE A 92 -7.05 16.18 10.83
C ILE A 92 -7.57 17.15 9.75
N SER A 93 -6.95 18.33 9.61
CA SER A 93 -7.37 19.28 8.57
C SER A 93 -7.24 18.71 7.15
N GLN A 94 -6.14 18.00 6.85
CA GLN A 94 -5.95 17.37 5.55
C GLN A 94 -6.97 16.25 5.27
N LEU A 95 -7.31 15.46 6.30
CA LEU A 95 -8.31 14.39 6.19
C LEU A 95 -9.72 14.97 5.98
N GLN A 96 -10.07 16.04 6.68
CA GLN A 96 -11.34 16.75 6.48
C GLN A 96 -11.44 17.36 5.09
N ASP A 97 -10.37 17.97 4.58
CA ASP A 97 -10.27 18.49 3.21
C ASP A 97 -10.41 17.37 2.17
N ALA A 98 -9.96 16.15 2.49
CA ALA A 98 -10.16 14.95 1.69
C ALA A 98 -11.60 14.40 1.81
N GLY A 99 -12.45 14.95 2.66
CA GLY A 99 -13.85 14.55 2.84
C GLY A 99 -14.04 13.32 3.72
N ALA A 100 -13.05 12.95 4.51
CA ALA A 100 -13.14 11.86 5.47
C ALA A 100 -14.02 12.25 6.67
N GLN A 101 -14.72 11.27 7.24
CA GLN A 101 -15.29 11.38 8.58
C GLN A 101 -14.17 11.04 9.57
N VAL A 102 -13.65 12.05 10.29
CA VAL A 102 -12.52 11.89 11.20
C VAL A 102 -13.01 11.70 12.63
N GLU A 103 -12.55 10.63 13.26
CA GLU A 103 -12.71 10.35 14.70
C GLU A 103 -11.36 10.49 15.38
N GLU A 104 -11.32 11.20 16.51
CA GLU A 104 -10.18 11.26 17.44
C GLU A 104 -10.43 10.25 18.56
N ASP A 105 -9.70 9.15 18.57
CA ASP A 105 -9.78 8.10 19.59
C ASP A 105 -8.73 8.34 20.67
N SER A 106 -9.09 9.18 21.66
CA SER A 106 -8.18 9.62 22.73
C SER A 106 -8.22 8.69 23.92
N PHE A 107 -7.04 8.37 24.44
CA PHE A 107 -6.86 7.52 25.63
C PHE A 107 -5.64 7.96 26.44
N THR A 108 -5.47 7.37 27.62
CA THR A 108 -4.27 7.57 28.44
C THR A 108 -3.55 6.24 28.58
N ALA A 109 -2.35 6.16 28.04
CA ALA A 109 -1.51 4.97 28.15
C ALA A 109 -0.75 4.97 29.49
N SER A 110 -0.70 3.79 30.14
CA SER A 110 0.19 3.55 31.26
C SER A 110 1.55 3.13 30.70
N THR A 111 2.55 4.00 30.83
CA THR A 111 3.89 3.78 30.29
C THR A 111 4.93 3.64 31.40
N PRO A 112 6.14 3.15 31.11
CA PRO A 112 7.23 3.06 32.08
C PRO A 112 7.68 4.39 32.71
N VAL A 113 7.28 5.52 32.09
CA VAL A 113 7.62 6.86 32.60
C VAL A 113 6.38 7.59 33.18
N GLY A 114 5.26 6.90 33.32
CA GLY A 114 3.99 7.43 33.82
C GLY A 114 2.88 7.44 32.78
N ALA A 115 1.78 8.08 33.10
CA ALA A 115 0.62 8.19 32.24
C ALA A 115 0.88 9.21 31.11
N ILE A 116 0.70 8.79 29.85
CA ILE A 116 0.86 9.66 28.67
C ILE A 116 -0.48 9.71 27.92
N PRO A 117 -1.03 10.92 27.63
CA PRO A 117 -2.18 11.05 26.76
C PRO A 117 -1.78 10.78 25.31
N MET A 118 -2.52 9.91 24.65
CA MET A 118 -2.35 9.50 23.25
C MET A 118 -3.66 9.63 22.50
N THR A 119 -3.61 9.77 21.18
CA THR A 119 -4.81 9.88 20.34
C THR A 119 -4.60 9.23 18.98
N ASN A 120 -5.27 8.12 18.71
CA ASN A 120 -5.37 7.59 17.36
C ASN A 120 -6.28 8.49 16.51
N LEU A 121 -6.01 8.58 15.21
CA LEU A 121 -6.93 9.21 14.24
C LEU A 121 -7.51 8.13 13.33
N ILE A 122 -8.85 8.16 13.16
CA ILE A 122 -9.55 7.21 12.30
C ILE A 122 -10.31 8.01 11.24
N ALA A 123 -9.81 8.00 10.02
CA ALA A 123 -10.47 8.62 8.87
C ALA A 123 -11.32 7.59 8.14
N LYS A 124 -12.64 7.79 8.15
CA LYS A 124 -13.62 6.82 7.63
C LYS A 124 -14.15 7.25 6.26
N PHE A 125 -14.14 6.33 5.32
CA PHE A 125 -14.72 6.45 3.98
C PHE A 125 -15.79 5.37 3.84
N PRO A 126 -17.08 5.69 4.08
CA PRO A 126 -18.15 4.70 4.07
C PRO A 126 -18.35 4.07 2.69
N GLY A 127 -18.44 2.74 2.67
CA GLY A 127 -18.88 1.94 1.53
C GLY A 127 -20.36 1.57 1.63
N THR A 128 -20.82 0.74 0.69
CA THR A 128 -22.19 0.20 0.72
C THR A 128 -22.34 -0.96 1.69
N LEU A 129 -21.24 -1.63 2.03
CA LEU A 129 -21.18 -2.71 3.01
C LEU A 129 -20.60 -2.18 4.33
N SER A 130 -21.09 -2.74 5.44
CA SER A 130 -20.57 -2.44 6.79
C SER A 130 -19.24 -3.11 7.09
N LYS A 131 -18.68 -3.86 6.15
CA LYS A 131 -17.37 -4.54 6.28
C LYS A 131 -16.25 -3.56 6.04
N ILE A 132 -15.22 -3.64 6.87
CA ILE A 132 -14.16 -2.64 6.97
C ILE A 132 -12.85 -3.25 6.52
N VAL A 133 -12.11 -2.51 5.68
CA VAL A 133 -10.70 -2.72 5.42
C VAL A 133 -9.95 -1.51 5.97
N MET A 134 -8.90 -1.78 6.74
CA MET A 134 -8.07 -0.75 7.33
C MET A 134 -6.76 -0.64 6.56
N VAL A 135 -6.30 0.60 6.33
CA VAL A 135 -4.90 0.89 6.01
C VAL A 135 -4.38 1.75 7.14
N THR A 136 -3.27 1.33 7.75
CA THR A 136 -2.82 1.89 9.01
C THR A 136 -1.33 2.21 8.97
N GLY A 137 -0.89 3.06 9.88
CA GLY A 137 0.50 3.39 10.12
C GLY A 137 0.57 4.33 11.31
N HIS A 138 1.75 4.56 11.85
CA HIS A 138 1.91 5.46 12.98
C HIS A 138 2.29 6.89 12.54
N TYR A 139 2.17 7.87 13.44
CA TYR A 139 2.51 9.25 13.15
C TYR A 139 3.35 9.93 14.24
N ASP A 140 3.56 9.24 15.37
CA ASP A 140 4.50 9.65 16.40
C ASP A 140 5.95 9.35 16.00
N THR A 141 6.91 9.70 16.81
CA THR A 141 8.33 9.37 16.64
C THR A 141 8.89 8.85 17.93
N LYS A 142 9.91 8.01 17.82
CA LYS A 142 10.69 7.60 18.98
C LYS A 142 11.27 8.78 19.74
N ARG A 143 11.30 8.64 21.06
CA ARG A 143 11.89 9.63 21.96
C ARG A 143 13.37 9.35 22.18
N PHE A 144 14.21 10.30 21.83
CA PHE A 144 15.62 10.28 22.15
C PHE A 144 16.04 11.58 22.81
N ASP A 145 16.73 11.50 23.96
CA ASP A 145 17.25 12.68 24.67
C ASP A 145 18.68 13.05 24.17
N ARG A 146 19.37 12.13 23.47
CA ARG A 146 20.78 12.28 23.06
C ARG A 146 20.96 12.98 21.72
N PHE A 147 19.96 12.93 20.85
CA PHE A 147 19.98 13.52 19.51
C PHE A 147 18.58 13.84 19.05
N ARG A 148 18.49 14.67 18.01
CA ARG A 148 17.22 15.01 17.38
C ARG A 148 16.82 13.91 16.40
N PHE A 149 15.73 13.21 16.69
CA PHE A 149 15.12 12.21 15.83
C PHE A 149 13.84 12.78 15.24
N VAL A 150 13.74 12.85 13.92
CA VAL A 150 12.60 13.46 13.24
C VAL A 150 11.68 12.44 12.57
N GLY A 151 12.11 11.18 12.49
CA GLY A 151 11.30 10.09 11.95
C GLY A 151 10.77 10.43 10.56
N ALA A 152 11.66 10.58 9.57
CA ALA A 152 11.24 10.90 8.22
C ALA A 152 10.70 9.66 7.50
N ASN A 153 11.39 8.55 7.64
CA ASN A 153 10.90 7.25 7.20
C ASN A 153 10.00 6.64 8.27
N ASP A 154 10.47 6.67 9.51
CA ASP A 154 9.84 6.08 10.68
C ASP A 154 8.78 7.05 11.27
N GLY A 155 7.53 6.78 10.91
CA GLY A 155 6.30 7.51 11.22
C GLY A 155 5.84 8.52 10.16
N ALA A 156 6.72 9.38 9.61
CA ALA A 156 6.24 10.39 8.68
C ALA A 156 5.94 9.80 7.28
N SER A 157 6.62 8.74 6.84
CA SER A 157 6.33 8.09 5.57
C SER A 157 4.95 7.42 5.56
N SER A 158 4.63 6.72 6.64
CA SER A 158 3.33 6.08 6.88
C SER A 158 2.19 7.10 6.87
N ALA A 159 2.31 8.14 7.69
CA ALA A 159 1.30 9.19 7.78
C ALA A 159 1.10 9.93 6.44
N ALA A 160 2.16 10.20 5.70
CA ALA A 160 2.10 10.86 4.40
C ALA A 160 1.42 9.98 3.34
N LEU A 161 1.69 8.67 3.32
CA LEU A 161 0.99 7.73 2.44
C LEU A 161 -0.51 7.70 2.75
N LEU A 162 -0.90 7.62 4.01
CA LEU A 162 -2.30 7.61 4.43
C LEU A 162 -3.02 8.90 4.03
N LEU A 163 -2.39 10.07 4.13
CA LEU A 163 -2.96 11.34 3.67
C LEU A 163 -3.22 11.34 2.16
N GLU A 164 -2.29 10.80 1.39
CA GLU A 164 -2.49 10.69 -0.06
C GLU A 164 -3.60 9.68 -0.41
N LEU A 165 -3.67 8.55 0.30
CA LEU A 165 -4.78 7.61 0.15
C LEU A 165 -6.14 8.26 0.45
N ALA A 166 -6.22 9.11 1.47
CA ALA A 166 -7.44 9.86 1.77
C ALA A 166 -7.91 10.70 0.58
N ARG A 167 -6.98 11.38 -0.11
CA ARG A 167 -7.28 12.18 -1.30
C ARG A 167 -7.74 11.31 -2.48
N VAL A 168 -7.14 10.12 -2.62
CA VAL A 168 -7.51 9.14 -3.66
C VAL A 168 -8.92 8.57 -3.40
N LEU A 169 -9.25 8.26 -2.15
CA LEU A 169 -10.56 7.71 -1.76
C LEU A 169 -11.69 8.74 -1.82
N ARG A 170 -11.36 10.02 -1.88
CA ARG A 170 -12.33 11.12 -1.91
C ARG A 170 -13.38 10.95 -3.01
N GLY A 171 -14.64 10.90 -2.61
CA GLY A 171 -15.78 10.83 -3.54
C GLY A 171 -15.86 9.55 -4.35
N GLY A 172 -15.04 8.55 -4.05
CA GLY A 172 -15.13 7.21 -4.62
C GLY A 172 -16.43 6.50 -4.20
N LYS A 173 -16.91 5.59 -5.06
CA LYS A 173 -17.96 4.64 -4.69
C LYS A 173 -17.28 3.32 -4.36
N HIS A 174 -17.40 2.87 -3.13
CA HIS A 174 -16.77 1.66 -2.60
C HIS A 174 -17.85 0.68 -2.14
N GLU A 175 -17.62 -0.62 -2.30
CA GLU A 175 -18.44 -1.64 -1.65
C GLU A 175 -18.03 -1.77 -0.19
N LEU A 176 -16.72 -1.88 0.08
CA LEU A 176 -16.16 -1.95 1.41
C LEU A 176 -16.05 -0.55 2.04
N THR A 177 -16.16 -0.49 3.35
CA THR A 177 -15.84 0.71 4.12
C THR A 177 -14.34 0.76 4.36
N TYR A 178 -13.68 1.88 4.05
CA TYR A 178 -12.25 2.04 4.31
C TYR A 178 -12.02 2.90 5.54
N TRP A 179 -11.13 2.45 6.42
CA TRP A 179 -10.60 3.23 7.51
C TRP A 179 -9.10 3.45 7.31
N LEU A 180 -8.68 4.70 7.31
CA LEU A 180 -7.27 5.07 7.39
C LEU A 180 -6.98 5.42 8.84
N VAL A 181 -6.10 4.66 9.48
CA VAL A 181 -5.84 4.80 10.91
C VAL A 181 -4.40 5.23 11.13
N PHE A 182 -4.25 6.33 11.86
CA PHE A 182 -2.97 6.85 12.28
C PHE A 182 -2.80 6.51 13.77
N PHE A 183 -1.90 5.61 14.10
CA PHE A 183 -1.64 5.22 15.47
C PHE A 183 -0.74 6.23 16.18
N ASP A 184 -1.05 6.53 17.45
CA ASP A 184 -0.25 7.30 18.36
C ASP A 184 0.40 6.35 19.37
N GLY A 185 1.68 6.55 19.66
CA GLY A 185 2.39 5.72 20.61
C GLY A 185 2.63 4.29 20.11
N GLU A 186 2.93 4.15 18.84
CA GLU A 186 3.53 2.93 18.30
C GLU A 186 4.89 2.73 18.95
N GLU A 187 5.67 3.78 19.02
CA GLU A 187 7.03 3.82 19.51
C GLU A 187 7.17 3.54 21.02
N ALA A 188 8.16 2.69 21.34
CA ALA A 188 8.53 2.46 22.74
C ALA A 188 9.00 3.77 23.40
N VAL A 189 8.47 4.05 24.59
CA VAL A 189 8.83 5.25 25.34
C VAL A 189 10.27 5.18 25.88
N ARG A 190 10.73 3.98 26.23
CA ARG A 190 12.13 3.71 26.55
C ARG A 190 12.94 3.38 25.28
N GLU A 191 14.27 3.31 25.44
CA GLU A 191 15.18 3.04 24.33
C GLU A 191 14.95 1.64 23.71
N GLN A 192 14.72 0.64 24.57
CA GLN A 192 14.53 -0.74 24.12
C GLN A 192 13.09 -1.00 23.69
N TRP A 193 12.92 -1.80 22.64
CA TRP A 193 11.65 -2.32 22.19
C TRP A 193 11.30 -3.59 22.99
N ILE A 194 10.55 -3.42 24.06
CA ILE A 194 10.21 -4.52 24.98
C ILE A 194 8.74 -4.37 25.39
N ASP A 195 7.93 -5.38 25.13
CA ASP A 195 6.54 -5.43 25.57
C ASP A 195 6.41 -5.24 27.09
N PRO A 196 5.40 -4.47 27.52
CA PRO A 196 4.35 -3.80 26.77
C PRO A 196 4.64 -2.32 26.43
N ASP A 197 5.90 -1.91 26.34
CA ASP A 197 6.31 -0.51 26.08
C ASP A 197 6.44 -0.24 24.58
N ASN A 198 5.36 -0.47 23.81
CA ASN A 198 5.24 -0.19 22.38
C ASN A 198 3.79 -0.36 21.93
N THR A 199 3.46 -0.05 20.70
CA THR A 199 2.18 -0.34 20.03
C THR A 199 0.94 0.01 20.88
N TYR A 200 1.02 1.10 21.64
CA TYR A 200 -0.05 1.51 22.57
C TYR A 200 -1.36 1.81 21.82
N GLY A 201 -1.26 2.51 20.68
CA GLY A 201 -2.41 2.90 19.87
C GLY A 201 -3.17 1.74 19.29
N SER A 202 -2.48 0.79 18.67
CA SER A 202 -3.11 -0.40 18.06
C SER A 202 -3.71 -1.33 19.11
N ARG A 203 -3.02 -1.56 20.23
CA ARG A 203 -3.57 -2.34 21.35
C ARG A 203 -4.81 -1.71 21.95
N HIS A 204 -4.82 -0.38 22.13
CA HIS A 204 -5.99 0.36 22.60
C HIS A 204 -7.17 0.18 21.60
N LEU A 205 -6.93 0.38 20.31
CA LEU A 205 -7.98 0.28 19.30
C LEU A 205 -8.58 -1.13 19.22
N VAL A 206 -7.76 -2.18 19.29
CA VAL A 206 -8.24 -3.58 19.35
C VAL A 206 -9.14 -3.80 20.57
N GLN A 207 -8.74 -3.31 21.75
CA GLN A 207 -9.54 -3.44 22.97
C GLN A 207 -10.89 -2.72 22.85
N LYS A 208 -10.88 -1.49 22.32
CA LYS A 208 -12.09 -0.70 22.06
C LYS A 208 -13.02 -1.41 21.09
N LEU A 209 -12.52 -1.80 19.90
CA LEU A 209 -13.32 -2.48 18.88
C LEU A 209 -13.88 -3.83 19.36
N SER A 210 -13.15 -4.53 20.21
CA SER A 210 -13.63 -5.76 20.84
C SER A 210 -14.75 -5.48 21.84
N ALA A 211 -14.60 -4.46 22.68
CA ALA A 211 -15.62 -4.06 23.64
C ALA A 211 -16.90 -3.56 22.99
N ASP A 212 -16.77 -2.85 21.87
CA ASP A 212 -17.90 -2.31 21.08
C ASP A 212 -18.56 -3.37 20.17
N GLY A 213 -17.99 -4.58 20.08
CA GLY A 213 -18.47 -5.64 19.18
C GLY A 213 -18.20 -5.38 17.68
N GLU A 214 -17.35 -4.40 17.36
CA GLU A 214 -17.05 -3.96 16.01
C GLU A 214 -15.89 -4.73 15.35
N LEU A 215 -15.06 -5.42 16.16
CA LEU A 215 -13.86 -6.13 15.67
C LEU A 215 -14.18 -7.12 14.54
N GLY A 216 -15.31 -7.84 14.65
CA GLY A 216 -15.77 -8.79 13.64
C GLY A 216 -16.16 -8.17 12.29
N ARG A 217 -16.23 -6.84 12.18
CA ARG A 217 -16.45 -6.14 10.91
C ARG A 217 -15.17 -5.89 10.14
N ILE A 218 -14.00 -5.92 10.82
CA ILE A 218 -12.70 -5.72 10.19
C ILE A 218 -12.35 -6.99 9.39
N ARG A 219 -12.18 -6.84 8.09
CA ARG A 219 -11.91 -7.94 7.17
C ARG A 219 -10.43 -8.09 6.83
N ALA A 220 -9.74 -6.97 6.74
CA ALA A 220 -8.30 -6.93 6.50
C ALA A 220 -7.73 -5.64 7.08
N MET A 221 -6.48 -5.69 7.49
CA MET A 221 -5.66 -4.57 7.89
C MET A 221 -4.36 -4.60 7.09
N ILE A 222 -3.98 -3.49 6.47
CA ILE A 222 -2.70 -3.29 5.82
C ILE A 222 -1.96 -2.24 6.63
N LEU A 223 -0.94 -2.65 7.35
CA LEU A 223 -0.02 -1.74 8.02
C LEU A 223 1.04 -1.30 7.01
N VAL A 224 1.43 -0.04 7.05
CA VAL A 224 2.56 0.49 6.32
C VAL A 224 3.49 1.18 7.32
N ASP A 225 4.72 0.76 7.38
CA ASP A 225 5.76 1.36 8.20
C ASP A 225 7.09 1.46 7.47
N MET A 226 7.86 2.52 7.73
CA MET A 226 9.17 2.76 7.13
C MET A 226 9.23 2.61 5.59
N ILE A 227 8.16 3.01 4.88
CA ILE A 227 7.96 2.75 3.44
C ILE A 227 8.50 3.87 2.53
N GLY A 228 9.28 4.78 3.08
CA GLY A 228 9.81 5.93 2.36
C GLY A 228 11.27 5.78 1.92
N ASP A 229 12.00 4.72 2.31
CA ASP A 229 13.41 4.54 1.95
C ASP A 229 13.63 4.68 0.44
N ALA A 230 14.70 5.39 0.06
CA ALA A 230 15.09 5.57 -1.34
C ALA A 230 15.50 4.26 -2.03
N ASP A 231 15.98 3.29 -1.25
CA ASP A 231 16.39 1.96 -1.68
C ASP A 231 15.40 0.88 -1.22
N LEU A 232 14.11 1.14 -1.33
CA LEU A 232 12.98 0.34 -0.86
C LEU A 232 13.12 -1.17 -1.17
N ASP A 233 13.03 -2.03 -0.12
CA ASP A 233 13.12 -3.49 -0.22
C ASP A 233 12.24 -4.26 0.80
N ILE A 234 10.93 -4.11 0.67
CA ILE A 234 9.93 -4.76 1.52
C ILE A 234 9.97 -6.28 1.39
N GLN A 235 10.15 -6.97 2.51
CA GLN A 235 10.15 -8.43 2.60
C GLN A 235 8.78 -8.95 3.05
N ARG A 236 8.55 -10.26 2.86
CA ARG A 236 7.35 -10.92 3.39
C ARG A 236 7.47 -11.06 4.89
N ASP A 237 6.65 -10.35 5.63
CA ASP A 237 6.63 -10.50 7.09
C ASP A 237 6.03 -11.85 7.50
N ALA A 238 6.74 -12.59 8.37
CA ALA A 238 6.40 -13.93 8.81
C ALA A 238 5.24 -13.97 9.80
N GLU A 239 4.97 -12.87 10.50
CA GLU A 239 3.91 -12.74 11.51
C GLU A 239 2.60 -12.25 10.90
N SER A 240 2.63 -11.83 9.66
CA SER A 240 1.47 -11.41 8.87
C SER A 240 0.59 -12.57 8.43
N THR A 241 -0.68 -12.28 8.15
CA THR A 241 -1.65 -13.27 7.65
C THR A 241 -1.29 -13.72 6.23
N PRO A 242 -0.97 -15.00 5.98
CA PRO A 242 -0.36 -15.45 4.72
C PRO A 242 -1.16 -15.10 3.46
N TRP A 243 -2.49 -15.30 3.46
CA TRP A 243 -3.30 -15.03 2.27
C TRP A 243 -3.31 -13.53 1.89
N LEU A 244 -3.23 -12.64 2.89
CA LEU A 244 -3.22 -11.20 2.66
C LEU A 244 -1.83 -10.75 2.17
N THR A 245 -0.76 -11.30 2.75
CA THR A 245 0.61 -11.13 2.26
C THR A 245 0.72 -11.57 0.80
N ASP A 246 0.20 -12.76 0.44
CA ASP A 246 0.20 -13.25 -0.93
C ASP A 246 -0.57 -12.32 -1.88
N MET A 247 -1.68 -11.76 -1.45
CA MET A 247 -2.47 -10.81 -2.24
C MET A 247 -1.68 -9.53 -2.53
N VAL A 248 -1.04 -8.94 -1.50
CA VAL A 248 -0.22 -7.72 -1.64
C VAL A 248 0.96 -7.97 -2.59
N PHE A 249 1.73 -9.05 -2.37
CA PHE A 249 2.90 -9.35 -3.19
C PHE A 249 2.52 -9.71 -4.63
N THR A 250 1.39 -10.39 -4.83
CA THR A 250 0.82 -10.63 -6.17
C THR A 250 0.48 -9.30 -6.86
N ALA A 251 -0.13 -8.36 -6.14
CA ALA A 251 -0.43 -7.03 -6.68
C ALA A 251 0.86 -6.27 -7.04
N ALA A 252 1.87 -6.30 -6.17
CA ALA A 252 3.17 -5.68 -6.40
C ALA A 252 3.86 -6.24 -7.65
N HIS A 253 3.95 -7.56 -7.78
CA HIS A 253 4.57 -8.23 -8.93
C HIS A 253 3.78 -7.98 -10.22
N ARG A 254 2.44 -7.95 -10.17
CA ARG A 254 1.59 -7.59 -11.31
C ARG A 254 1.85 -6.15 -11.80
N LEU A 255 2.20 -5.24 -10.89
CA LEU A 255 2.56 -3.86 -11.19
C LEU A 255 4.03 -3.71 -11.64
N GLY A 256 4.84 -4.77 -11.57
CA GLY A 256 6.24 -4.77 -11.99
C GLY A 256 7.24 -4.41 -10.89
N TYR A 257 6.83 -4.36 -9.61
CA TYR A 257 7.64 -3.96 -8.45
C TYR A 257 8.30 -5.17 -7.75
N THR A 258 8.87 -6.09 -8.53
CA THR A 258 9.54 -7.29 -8.00
C THR A 258 10.90 -7.04 -7.35
N LYS A 259 11.46 -5.83 -7.55
CA LYS A 259 12.72 -5.42 -6.93
C LYS A 259 12.49 -4.79 -5.57
N GLU A 260 11.36 -4.15 -5.40
CA GLU A 260 10.98 -3.43 -4.19
C GLU A 260 10.09 -4.30 -3.25
N PHE A 261 9.53 -5.40 -3.76
CA PHE A 261 8.77 -6.40 -2.99
C PHE A 261 9.43 -7.76 -3.16
N LEU A 262 10.26 -8.13 -2.19
CA LEU A 262 11.12 -9.31 -2.24
C LEU A 262 10.42 -10.55 -1.71
N ASP A 263 10.60 -11.71 -2.36
CA ASP A 263 10.06 -12.99 -1.88
C ASP A 263 10.86 -13.58 -0.69
N SER A 264 11.88 -12.87 -0.19
CA SER A 264 12.55 -13.20 1.07
C SER A 264 11.62 -12.97 2.25
N GLN A 265 11.88 -13.67 3.36
CA GLN A 265 11.09 -13.58 4.57
C GLN A 265 11.82 -12.73 5.61
N GLY A 266 11.12 -11.76 6.17
CA GLY A 266 11.48 -10.99 7.35
C GLY A 266 10.52 -11.27 8.50
N ALA A 267 10.71 -10.61 9.63
CA ALA A 267 9.76 -10.57 10.74
C ALA A 267 9.94 -9.26 11.49
N ALA A 268 8.83 -8.58 11.74
CA ALA A 268 8.76 -7.40 12.59
C ALA A 268 7.63 -7.56 13.61
N THR A 269 7.86 -7.10 14.82
CA THR A 269 6.79 -6.99 15.82
C THR A 269 6.30 -5.55 15.83
N ASP A 270 5.07 -5.33 15.34
CA ASP A 270 4.54 -4.01 15.06
C ASP A 270 3.02 -3.93 15.31
N ASP A 271 2.38 -2.83 14.96
CA ASP A 271 0.96 -2.52 15.17
C ASP A 271 -0.02 -3.54 14.55
N HIS A 272 0.41 -4.39 13.62
CA HIS A 272 -0.41 -5.48 13.08
C HIS A 272 -0.59 -6.64 14.08
N ILE A 273 0.38 -6.87 14.97
CA ILE A 273 0.37 -8.00 15.91
C ILE A 273 -0.84 -8.01 16.84
N PRO A 274 -1.25 -6.90 17.49
CA PRO A 274 -2.47 -6.88 18.29
C PRO A 274 -3.71 -7.32 17.50
N PHE A 275 -3.81 -6.96 16.21
CA PHE A 275 -4.94 -7.35 15.35
C PHE A 275 -4.89 -8.81 14.93
N VAL A 276 -3.72 -9.34 14.56
CA VAL A 276 -3.53 -10.77 14.27
C VAL A 276 -3.91 -11.62 15.49
N ASN A 277 -3.44 -11.24 16.68
CA ASN A 277 -3.77 -11.92 17.93
C ASN A 277 -5.27 -11.88 18.27
N ALA A 278 -5.98 -10.87 17.80
CA ALA A 278 -7.43 -10.73 17.94
C ALA A 278 -8.22 -11.44 16.81
N GLY A 279 -7.55 -12.14 15.89
CA GLY A 279 -8.16 -12.89 14.79
C GLY A 279 -8.53 -12.07 13.56
N VAL A 280 -8.03 -10.83 13.46
CA VAL A 280 -8.14 -10.00 12.26
C VAL A 280 -7.01 -10.34 11.30
N ALA A 281 -7.32 -10.53 10.01
CA ALA A 281 -6.29 -10.70 9.01
C ALA A 281 -5.53 -9.38 8.83
N ALA A 282 -4.22 -9.41 9.09
CA ALA A 282 -3.35 -8.24 8.95
C ALA A 282 -2.06 -8.58 8.20
N VAL A 283 -1.51 -7.60 7.49
CA VAL A 283 -0.21 -7.65 6.84
C VAL A 283 0.57 -6.40 7.18
N ASP A 284 1.85 -6.59 7.46
CA ASP A 284 2.81 -5.51 7.63
C ASP A 284 3.64 -5.32 6.35
N LEU A 285 3.68 -4.09 5.87
CA LEU A 285 4.51 -3.64 4.77
C LEU A 285 5.57 -2.72 5.34
N ILE A 286 6.67 -3.31 5.75
CA ILE A 286 7.79 -2.62 6.36
C ILE A 286 9.08 -2.85 5.57
N ASP A 287 9.82 -1.77 5.34
CA ASP A 287 11.21 -1.83 4.92
C ASP A 287 12.11 -1.73 6.14
N PHE A 288 12.56 -2.88 6.65
CA PHE A 288 13.37 -2.96 7.86
C PHE A 288 14.87 -3.12 7.57
N ASP A 289 15.33 -2.71 6.36
CA ASP A 289 16.77 -2.59 6.01
C ASP A 289 17.12 -1.15 5.62
N TYR A 290 16.76 -0.20 6.49
CA TYR A 290 16.88 1.23 6.25
C TYR A 290 18.32 1.74 6.34
N GLY A 291 18.90 1.96 5.16
CA GLY A 291 20.28 2.37 4.97
C GLY A 291 21.29 1.27 5.27
N PRO A 292 22.61 1.51 5.06
CA PRO A 292 23.63 0.48 5.19
C PRO A 292 23.61 -0.23 6.55
N ASN A 293 23.33 -1.54 6.56
CA ASN A 293 23.17 -2.38 7.74
C ASN A 293 22.10 -1.86 8.72
N ASN A 294 21.00 -1.38 8.22
CA ASN A 294 19.92 -0.74 8.98
C ASN A 294 20.40 0.46 9.83
N GLY A 295 21.41 1.18 9.31
CA GLY A 295 22.14 2.21 10.07
C GLY A 295 21.45 3.56 10.13
N TYR A 296 20.27 3.72 9.55
CA TYR A 296 19.46 4.93 9.63
C TYR A 296 18.31 4.80 10.64
N TRP A 297 17.80 3.58 10.82
CA TRP A 297 16.74 3.29 11.78
C TRP A 297 17.12 3.71 13.21
N HIS A 298 16.24 4.44 13.87
CA HIS A 298 16.40 4.96 15.24
C HIS A 298 17.69 5.77 15.45
N THR A 299 18.13 6.51 14.42
CA THR A 299 19.31 7.40 14.49
C THR A 299 18.99 8.82 13.99
N ALA A 300 19.90 9.74 14.22
CA ALA A 300 19.78 11.11 13.69
C ALA A 300 19.84 11.17 12.14
N LYS A 301 20.08 10.03 11.48
CA LYS A 301 20.12 9.91 10.02
C LYS A 301 18.75 9.63 9.39
N ASP A 302 17.74 9.32 10.17
CA ASP A 302 16.38 9.22 9.63
C ASP A 302 15.87 10.61 9.27
N THR A 303 16.20 11.02 8.05
CA THR A 303 15.93 12.34 7.49
C THR A 303 15.36 12.26 6.09
N VAL A 304 14.72 13.35 5.65
CA VAL A 304 14.10 13.46 4.32
C VAL A 304 15.03 13.09 3.17
N ASP A 305 16.34 13.30 3.32
CA ASP A 305 17.33 13.05 2.27
C ASP A 305 17.51 11.56 1.95
N HIS A 306 17.08 10.68 2.85
CA HIS A 306 17.09 9.23 2.68
C HIS A 306 15.73 8.67 2.22
N CYS A 307 14.73 9.52 2.04
CA CYS A 307 13.40 9.13 1.59
C CYS A 307 13.16 9.51 0.13
N SER A 308 12.27 8.78 -0.55
CA SER A 308 11.97 8.94 -1.97
C SER A 308 10.47 9.08 -2.25
N PRO A 309 10.04 10.05 -3.08
CA PRO A 309 8.67 10.08 -3.57
C PRO A 309 8.33 8.88 -4.47
N LEU A 310 9.33 8.21 -5.03
CA LEU A 310 9.13 7.00 -5.83
C LEU A 310 8.70 5.84 -4.95
N SER A 311 9.34 5.63 -3.79
CA SER A 311 9.00 4.59 -2.83
C SER A 311 7.57 4.74 -2.33
N LEU A 312 7.17 5.96 -1.93
CA LEU A 312 5.77 6.26 -1.59
C LEU A 312 4.81 5.98 -2.75
N THR A 313 5.22 6.27 -4.00
CA THR A 313 4.41 5.96 -5.20
C THR A 313 4.23 4.46 -5.37
N ILE A 314 5.30 3.68 -5.22
CA ILE A 314 5.30 2.23 -5.38
C ILE A 314 4.38 1.59 -4.35
N VAL A 315 4.60 1.86 -3.06
CA VAL A 315 3.78 1.30 -1.98
C VAL A 315 2.33 1.76 -2.09
N GLY A 316 2.08 3.04 -2.34
CA GLY A 316 0.72 3.56 -2.51
C GLY A 316 -0.04 2.90 -3.66
N ARG A 317 0.62 2.61 -4.79
CA ARG A 317 0.01 1.87 -5.91
C ARG A 317 -0.27 0.42 -5.57
N VAL A 318 0.62 -0.23 -4.85
CA VAL A 318 0.42 -1.62 -4.39
C VAL A 318 -0.75 -1.69 -3.42
N VAL A 319 -0.82 -0.78 -2.45
CA VAL A 319 -1.96 -0.69 -1.52
C VAL A 319 -3.26 -0.48 -2.28
N LEU A 320 -3.33 0.47 -3.22
CA LEU A 320 -4.54 0.71 -4.03
C LEU A 320 -4.95 -0.51 -4.87
N ALA A 321 -3.98 -1.23 -5.45
CA ALA A 321 -4.26 -2.45 -6.19
C ALA A 321 -4.78 -3.55 -5.27
N THR A 322 -4.23 -3.69 -4.07
CA THR A 322 -4.70 -4.63 -3.05
C THR A 322 -6.12 -4.28 -2.56
N LEU A 323 -6.42 -3.00 -2.33
CA LEU A 323 -7.79 -2.58 -1.98
C LEU A 323 -8.79 -2.94 -3.08
N ALA A 324 -8.42 -2.77 -4.35
CA ALA A 324 -9.26 -3.16 -5.48
C ALA A 324 -9.44 -4.70 -5.57
N ASP A 325 -8.41 -5.49 -5.28
CA ASP A 325 -8.50 -6.94 -5.24
C ASP A 325 -9.40 -7.40 -4.05
N LEU A 326 -9.32 -6.72 -2.90
CA LEU A 326 -10.17 -6.99 -1.74
C LEU A 326 -11.65 -6.73 -2.01
N GLU A 327 -12.02 -5.72 -2.83
CA GLU A 327 -13.42 -5.44 -3.22
C GLU A 327 -14.09 -6.67 -3.88
N THR A 328 -13.31 -7.53 -4.53
CA THR A 328 -13.80 -8.73 -5.21
C THR A 328 -13.49 -10.02 -4.47
N SER A 329 -12.67 -9.96 -3.42
CA SER A 329 -12.20 -11.14 -2.68
C SER A 329 -13.28 -11.76 -1.80
N PRO A 330 -13.44 -13.11 -1.79
CA PRO A 330 -14.31 -13.78 -0.84
C PRO A 330 -13.84 -13.64 0.61
N HIS A 331 -12.57 -13.36 0.85
CA HIS A 331 -12.02 -13.13 2.19
C HIS A 331 -12.51 -11.82 2.81
N ALA A 332 -12.84 -10.81 1.99
CA ALA A 332 -13.30 -9.51 2.46
C ALA A 332 -14.83 -9.34 2.45
N LYS A 333 -15.58 -10.29 1.86
CA LYS A 333 -17.06 -10.25 1.73
C LYS A 333 -17.85 -11.11 2.72
#